data_4358c77016cb3ca788682cf0c9f6abb5
#
_entry.id   4358c77016cb3ca788682cf0c9f6abb5
#
_cell.length_a   1.000
_cell.length_b   1.000
_cell.length_c   1.000
_cell.angle_alpha   90.00
_cell.angle_beta   90.00
_cell.angle_gamma   90.00
#
_symmetry.space_group_name_H-M   'P 1'
#
loop_
_entity.id
_entity.type
_entity.pdbx_description
1 polymer ?
#
loop_
_entity_poly.entity_id
_entity_poly.type
_entity_poly.pdbx_seq_one_letter_code
_entity_poly.pdbx_strand_id
1 'polypeptide(L)'
;MYGDAYASDCSSGTAFISILISAIESFPSKYKGSRKPKGTTSEGECYGLLFGQRINKNSNKAFNVTIAIPMQIIESRTHDQVTPSIKHFDRIKSVLESYPMFQFLGTFHSHPYPKNKFTGIKSIDASKTDKKSALEDAEELGGELVEIIISMTHLKSRSTRSEPDVRWPITQNYCGNYKYAIAAYCTNTPDQELELVDNLICPLAAGVGNYDLKLC
;
A
#
# COMPACT_ATOMS: atom_id res chain seq x y z
N MET A 1 20.73 24.98 8.94
CA MET A 1 21.22 23.77 8.25
C MET A 1 20.12 22.74 8.45
N TYR A 2 19.23 22.62 7.49
CA TYR A 2 18.17 21.62 7.49
C TYR A 2 18.80 20.31 7.05
N GLY A 3 18.86 19.33 7.96
CA GLY A 3 19.28 17.98 7.61
C GLY A 3 18.18 17.31 6.82
N ASP A 4 18.44 17.07 5.53
CA ASP A 4 17.54 16.32 4.67
C ASP A 4 17.51 14.86 5.16
N ALA A 5 16.47 14.52 5.90
CA ALA A 5 16.13 13.15 6.22
C ALA A 5 15.52 12.49 4.97
N TYR A 6 16.38 11.90 4.14
CA TYR A 6 15.90 11.10 3.01
C TYR A 6 15.46 9.72 3.51
N ALA A 7 14.22 9.61 3.95
CA ALA A 7 13.56 8.31 4.01
C ALA A 7 13.15 7.92 2.58
N SER A 8 14.00 7.20 1.86
CA SER A 8 13.69 6.71 0.53
C SER A 8 13.14 5.30 0.63
N ASP A 9 11.83 5.14 0.54
CA ASP A 9 11.21 3.85 0.30
C ASP A 9 11.38 3.45 -1.15
N CYS A 10 12.33 2.58 -1.42
CA CYS A 10 12.48 1.96 -2.73
C CYS A 10 11.62 0.68 -2.77
N SER A 11 10.34 0.80 -3.14
CA SER A 11 9.57 -0.40 -3.39
C SER A 11 10.03 -1.04 -4.70
N SER A 12 10.37 -2.34 -4.67
CA SER A 12 10.62 -3.08 -5.90
C SER A 12 9.36 -3.04 -6.76
N GLY A 13 9.53 -3.01 -8.09
CA GLY A 13 8.39 -3.05 -9.00
C GLY A 13 7.44 -4.22 -8.74
N THR A 14 7.96 -5.34 -8.25
CA THR A 14 7.20 -6.54 -7.90
C THR A 14 6.27 -6.30 -6.70
N ALA A 15 6.76 -5.66 -5.62
CA ALA A 15 5.94 -5.32 -4.47
C ALA A 15 4.79 -4.39 -4.85
N PHE A 16 5.09 -3.35 -5.63
CA PHE A 16 4.06 -2.43 -6.12
C PHE A 16 2.99 -3.13 -6.96
N ILE A 17 3.38 -4.00 -7.91
CA ILE A 17 2.43 -4.74 -8.74
C ILE A 17 1.55 -5.65 -7.89
N SER A 18 2.10 -6.32 -6.86
CA SER A 18 1.32 -7.15 -5.93
C SER A 18 0.28 -6.31 -5.18
N ILE A 19 0.65 -5.14 -4.68
CA ILE A 19 -0.27 -4.19 -4.01
C ILE A 19 -1.37 -3.76 -4.97
N LEU A 20 -1.01 -3.33 -6.18
CA LEU A 20 -1.95 -2.82 -7.18
C LEU A 20 -2.96 -3.89 -7.62
N ILE A 21 -2.48 -5.11 -7.92
CA ILE A 21 -3.35 -6.23 -8.32
C ILE A 21 -4.32 -6.56 -7.18
N SER A 22 -3.84 -6.68 -5.94
CA SER A 22 -4.68 -6.97 -4.78
C SER A 22 -5.77 -5.93 -4.57
N ALA A 23 -5.42 -4.66 -4.75
CA ALA A 23 -6.37 -3.57 -4.65
C ALA A 23 -7.41 -3.60 -5.79
N ILE A 24 -7.02 -4.00 -7.01
CA ILE A 24 -7.94 -4.18 -8.14
C ILE A 24 -8.88 -5.37 -7.92
N GLU A 25 -8.36 -6.51 -7.44
CA GLU A 25 -9.16 -7.72 -7.19
C GLU A 25 -10.21 -7.52 -6.09
N SER A 26 -9.87 -6.77 -5.05
CA SER A 26 -10.79 -6.46 -3.96
C SER A 26 -11.71 -5.27 -4.26
N PHE A 27 -11.46 -4.53 -5.34
CA PHE A 27 -12.27 -3.37 -5.70
C PHE A 27 -13.73 -3.77 -6.00
N PRO A 28 -14.74 -3.05 -5.43
CA PRO A 28 -16.14 -3.33 -5.66
C PRO A 28 -16.52 -3.21 -7.15
N SER A 29 -16.57 -4.32 -7.86
CA SER A 29 -17.00 -4.33 -9.24
C SER A 29 -18.50 -4.64 -9.31
N LYS A 30 -19.29 -3.72 -9.82
CA LYS A 30 -20.69 -3.99 -10.19
C LYS A 30 -20.72 -4.90 -11.42
N TYR A 31 -20.38 -6.17 -11.27
CA TYR A 31 -20.67 -7.16 -12.29
C TYR A 31 -22.20 -7.30 -12.38
N LYS A 32 -22.79 -6.73 -13.41
CA LYS A 32 -24.17 -7.03 -13.78
C LYS A 32 -24.25 -8.52 -14.08
N GLY A 33 -24.83 -9.30 -13.17
CA GLY A 33 -25.19 -10.69 -13.43
C GLY A 33 -24.62 -11.76 -12.50
N SER A 34 -23.63 -11.49 -11.66
CA SER A 34 -23.19 -12.48 -10.68
C SER A 34 -24.08 -12.42 -9.44
N ARG A 35 -24.76 -13.54 -9.11
CA ARG A 35 -25.37 -13.70 -7.80
C ARG A 35 -24.24 -13.66 -6.78
N LYS A 36 -24.22 -12.63 -5.91
CA LYS A 36 -23.32 -12.57 -4.77
C LYS A 36 -23.50 -13.85 -3.95
N PRO A 37 -22.43 -14.61 -3.67
CA PRO A 37 -22.52 -15.68 -2.69
C PRO A 37 -22.99 -15.06 -1.36
N LYS A 38 -24.06 -15.61 -0.77
CA LYS A 38 -24.52 -15.18 0.55
C LYS A 38 -23.37 -15.37 1.54
N GLY A 39 -22.89 -14.27 2.15
CA GLY A 39 -21.94 -14.29 3.25
C GLY A 39 -20.49 -13.96 2.94
N THR A 40 -20.12 -13.69 1.68
CA THR A 40 -18.78 -13.20 1.36
C THR A 40 -18.86 -11.80 0.78
N THR A 41 -18.48 -10.80 1.54
CA THR A 41 -18.14 -9.48 0.99
C THR A 41 -16.78 -9.62 0.30
N SER A 42 -16.78 -10.04 -0.96
CA SER A 42 -15.56 -10.07 -1.78
C SER A 42 -15.09 -8.67 -2.20
N GLU A 43 -15.87 -7.67 -1.83
CA GLU A 43 -15.70 -6.28 -2.24
C GLU A 43 -15.37 -5.44 -1.00
N GLY A 44 -14.23 -4.79 -0.98
CA GLY A 44 -13.81 -3.96 0.12
C GLY A 44 -12.32 -3.65 0.06
N GLU A 45 -11.76 -3.30 1.17
CA GLU A 45 -10.32 -3.05 1.30
C GLU A 45 -9.53 -4.35 1.18
N CYS A 46 -8.40 -4.33 0.48
CA CYS A 46 -7.40 -5.37 0.60
C CYS A 46 -6.44 -5.04 1.73
N TYR A 47 -5.78 -6.06 2.24
CA TYR A 47 -4.75 -5.96 3.27
C TYR A 47 -3.62 -6.94 2.95
N GLY A 48 -2.41 -6.59 3.33
CA GLY A 48 -1.27 -7.49 3.18
C GLY A 48 -0.04 -7.03 3.94
N LEU A 49 1.01 -7.84 3.86
CA LEU A 49 2.24 -7.70 4.60
C LEU A 49 3.37 -7.24 3.69
N LEU A 50 4.25 -6.41 4.23
CA LEU A 50 5.42 -5.87 3.55
C LEU A 50 6.70 -6.47 4.14
N PHE A 51 7.58 -6.95 3.28
CA PHE A 51 8.87 -7.49 3.66
C PHE A 51 9.99 -6.91 2.81
N GLY A 52 11.18 -6.87 3.39
CA GLY A 52 12.37 -6.34 2.73
C GLY A 52 13.46 -6.02 3.72
N GLN A 53 14.10 -4.87 3.58
CA GLN A 53 15.24 -4.47 4.39
C GLN A 53 15.06 -3.07 4.96
N ARG A 54 15.44 -2.89 6.22
CA ARG A 54 15.64 -1.59 6.84
C ARG A 54 17.05 -1.12 6.55
N ILE A 55 17.18 0.06 6.00
CA ILE A 55 18.46 0.67 5.63
C ILE A 55 18.70 1.86 6.55
N ASN A 56 19.73 1.77 7.38
CA ASN A 56 20.16 2.85 8.24
C ASN A 56 21.50 3.38 7.75
N LYS A 57 21.52 4.58 7.21
CA LYS A 57 22.74 5.21 6.73
C LYS A 57 22.83 6.66 7.23
N ASN A 58 23.85 6.97 8.03
CA ASN A 58 24.17 8.33 8.46
C ASN A 58 22.96 9.09 9.06
N SER A 59 22.24 8.46 9.99
CA SER A 59 21.03 8.98 10.62
C SER A 59 19.79 9.02 9.70
N ASN A 60 19.91 8.67 8.44
CA ASN A 60 18.77 8.54 7.53
C ASN A 60 18.24 7.12 7.57
N LYS A 61 16.95 6.99 7.78
CA LYS A 61 16.23 5.72 7.76
C LYS A 61 15.55 5.54 6.42
N ALA A 62 15.65 4.36 5.84
CA ALA A 62 14.95 4.00 4.63
C ALA A 62 14.45 2.56 4.70
N PHE A 63 13.33 2.30 4.04
CA PHE A 63 12.75 0.97 3.93
C PHE A 63 12.78 0.52 2.47
N ASN A 64 13.42 -0.59 2.20
CA ASN A 64 13.41 -1.19 0.88
C ASN A 64 12.41 -2.34 0.85
N VAL A 65 11.18 -2.06 0.42
CA VAL A 65 10.11 -3.05 0.31
C VAL A 65 10.34 -3.89 -0.94
N THR A 66 10.69 -5.17 -0.76
CA THR A 66 10.98 -6.09 -1.87
C THR A 66 9.82 -7.03 -2.19
N ILE A 67 9.02 -7.38 -1.19
CA ILE A 67 7.86 -8.27 -1.33
C ILE A 67 6.65 -7.66 -0.63
N ALA A 68 5.51 -7.71 -1.31
CA ALA A 68 4.20 -7.45 -0.73
C ALA A 68 3.35 -8.71 -0.87
N ILE A 69 2.83 -9.23 0.23
CA ILE A 69 2.03 -10.45 0.29
C ILE A 69 0.60 -10.12 0.67
N PRO A 70 -0.35 -10.24 -0.27
CA PRO A 70 -1.76 -10.07 0.05
C PRO A 70 -2.26 -11.15 1.01
N MET A 71 -3.00 -10.73 2.04
CA MET A 71 -3.66 -11.64 2.96
C MET A 71 -4.97 -12.15 2.35
N GLN A 72 -5.01 -13.43 2.01
CA GLN A 72 -6.21 -14.08 1.46
C GLN A 72 -7.20 -14.45 2.55
N ILE A 73 -6.72 -14.78 3.74
CA ILE A 73 -7.54 -15.17 4.87
C ILE A 73 -7.62 -14.01 5.86
N ILE A 74 -8.78 -13.42 5.90
CA ILE A 74 -9.13 -12.29 6.75
C ILE A 74 -10.31 -12.69 7.63
N GLU A 75 -10.38 -12.14 8.84
CA GLU A 75 -11.48 -12.40 9.78
C GLU A 75 -12.74 -11.63 9.40
N SER A 76 -12.55 -10.37 9.02
CA SER A 76 -13.64 -9.54 8.54
C SER A 76 -13.18 -8.56 7.45
N ARG A 77 -14.09 -8.24 6.54
CA ARG A 77 -13.90 -7.21 5.53
C ARG A 77 -15.18 -6.42 5.36
N THR A 78 -15.06 -5.11 5.44
CA THR A 78 -16.12 -4.16 5.12
C THR A 78 -15.67 -3.23 3.99
N HIS A 79 -16.45 -2.22 3.68
CA HIS A 79 -16.10 -1.21 2.67
C HIS A 79 -14.93 -0.32 3.12
N ASP A 80 -14.79 -0.14 4.42
CA ASP A 80 -13.92 0.85 5.08
C ASP A 80 -13.06 0.25 6.21
N GLN A 81 -13.01 -1.08 6.28
CA GLN A 81 -12.17 -1.78 7.25
C GLN A 81 -11.90 -3.22 6.83
N VAL A 82 -10.68 -3.66 7.03
CA VAL A 82 -10.26 -5.05 6.89
C VAL A 82 -9.54 -5.49 8.18
N THR A 83 -9.95 -6.64 8.71
CA THR A 83 -9.31 -7.24 9.89
C THR A 83 -8.58 -8.51 9.45
N PRO A 84 -7.24 -8.54 9.51
CA PRO A 84 -6.48 -9.73 9.16
C PRO A 84 -6.68 -10.85 10.20
N SER A 85 -6.49 -12.09 9.78
CA SER A 85 -6.41 -13.20 10.71
C SER A 85 -5.01 -13.27 11.33
N ILE A 86 -4.88 -12.98 12.61
CA ILE A 86 -3.61 -12.98 13.35
C ILE A 86 -2.86 -14.30 13.16
N LYS A 87 -3.54 -15.43 13.26
CA LYS A 87 -2.92 -16.75 13.06
C LYS A 87 -2.27 -16.93 11.70
N HIS A 88 -2.85 -16.33 10.65
CA HIS A 88 -2.29 -16.39 9.29
C HIS A 88 -1.17 -15.38 9.11
N PHE A 89 -1.30 -14.21 9.71
CA PHE A 89 -0.25 -13.22 9.80
C PHE A 89 1.04 -13.81 10.38
N ASP A 90 0.98 -14.39 11.58
CA ASP A 90 2.14 -14.99 12.25
C ASP A 90 2.78 -16.12 11.44
N ARG A 91 1.96 -16.92 10.77
CA ARG A 91 2.46 -18.01 9.92
C ARG A 91 3.25 -17.49 8.72
N ILE A 92 2.75 -16.47 8.02
CA ILE A 92 3.45 -15.87 6.88
C ILE A 92 4.73 -15.18 7.35
N LYS A 93 4.63 -14.39 8.41
CA LYS A 93 5.76 -13.69 9.00
C LYS A 93 6.87 -14.65 9.38
N SER A 94 6.58 -15.71 10.15
CA SER A 94 7.58 -16.69 10.59
C SER A 94 8.27 -17.41 9.44
N VAL A 95 7.56 -17.71 8.35
CA VAL A 95 8.16 -18.34 7.16
C VAL A 95 9.13 -17.38 6.47
N LEU A 96 8.75 -16.13 6.25
CA LEU A 96 9.60 -15.19 5.52
C LEU A 96 10.79 -14.71 6.35
N GLU A 97 10.61 -14.49 7.63
CA GLU A 97 11.70 -14.09 8.52
C GLU A 97 12.75 -15.20 8.72
N SER A 98 12.47 -16.45 8.32
CA SER A 98 13.49 -17.49 8.25
C SER A 98 14.54 -17.24 7.15
N TYR A 99 14.27 -16.32 6.24
CA TYR A 99 15.22 -15.86 5.21
C TYR A 99 15.79 -14.49 5.61
N PRO A 100 17.11 -14.38 5.86
CA PRO A 100 17.73 -13.15 6.40
C PRO A 100 17.50 -11.88 5.58
N MET A 101 17.16 -12.03 4.29
CA MET A 101 16.89 -10.89 3.41
C MET A 101 15.47 -10.33 3.56
N PHE A 102 14.57 -11.00 4.27
CA PHE A 102 13.18 -10.60 4.41
C PHE A 102 12.84 -10.30 5.86
N GLN A 103 12.99 -9.04 6.24
CA GLN A 103 12.50 -8.54 7.51
C GLN A 103 11.06 -8.08 7.33
N PHE A 104 10.22 -8.28 8.32
CA PHE A 104 8.90 -7.66 8.34
C PHE A 104 9.07 -6.14 8.49
N LEU A 105 8.48 -5.41 7.56
CA LEU A 105 8.58 -3.95 7.51
C LEU A 105 7.28 -3.26 7.91
N GLY A 106 6.14 -3.92 7.74
CA GLY A 106 4.83 -3.35 8.01
C GLY A 106 3.75 -3.91 7.09
N THR A 107 2.75 -3.11 6.81
CA THR A 107 1.53 -3.55 6.14
C THR A 107 1.14 -2.66 4.98
N PHE A 108 0.17 -3.11 4.19
CA PHE A 108 -0.50 -2.28 3.20
C PHE A 108 -1.99 -2.55 3.18
N HIS A 109 -2.76 -1.55 2.84
CA HIS A 109 -4.18 -1.71 2.57
C HIS A 109 -4.68 -0.78 1.47
N SER A 110 -5.91 -1.02 1.00
CA SER A 110 -6.50 -0.21 -0.07
C SER A 110 -7.75 0.52 0.38
N HIS A 111 -7.94 1.73 -0.15
CA HIS A 111 -9.17 2.51 -0.01
C HIS A 111 -9.92 2.54 -1.34
N PRO A 112 -10.97 1.72 -1.55
CA PRO A 112 -11.79 1.75 -2.74
C PRO A 112 -12.81 2.90 -2.68
N TYR A 113 -12.75 3.82 -3.64
CA TYR A 113 -13.66 4.96 -3.70
C TYR A 113 -14.59 4.92 -4.91
N PRO A 114 -15.86 5.29 -4.78
CA PRO A 114 -16.67 5.69 -5.93
C PRO A 114 -16.04 6.86 -6.66
N LYS A 115 -16.17 6.91 -8.00
CA LYS A 115 -15.54 7.94 -8.84
C LYS A 115 -15.79 9.37 -8.35
N ASN A 116 -17.00 9.66 -7.90
CA ASN A 116 -17.40 10.99 -7.42
C ASN A 116 -16.84 11.37 -6.04
N LYS A 117 -16.27 10.41 -5.32
CA LYS A 117 -15.65 10.62 -4.00
C LYS A 117 -14.12 10.53 -4.05
N PHE A 118 -13.56 10.05 -5.16
CA PHE A 118 -12.11 9.96 -5.31
C PHE A 118 -11.51 11.33 -5.60
N THR A 119 -10.78 11.88 -4.67
CA THR A 119 -10.15 13.20 -4.74
C THR A 119 -8.64 13.12 -4.94
N GLY A 120 -8.12 11.96 -5.32
CA GLY A 120 -6.68 11.72 -5.52
C GLY A 120 -5.92 11.79 -4.20
N ILE A 121 -5.07 12.80 -4.04
CA ILE A 121 -4.19 12.97 -2.88
C ILE A 121 -4.95 12.93 -1.53
N LYS A 122 -6.12 13.56 -1.45
CA LYS A 122 -6.91 13.54 -0.20
C LYS A 122 -7.57 12.18 0.09
N SER A 123 -7.66 11.31 -0.90
CA SER A 123 -8.24 9.96 -0.70
C SER A 123 -7.27 8.99 -0.04
N ILE A 124 -6.02 9.40 0.14
CA ILE A 124 -4.96 8.54 0.65
C ILE A 124 -4.65 8.81 2.13
N ASP A 125 -5.29 9.81 2.73
CA ASP A 125 -5.06 10.12 4.14
C ASP A 125 -5.40 8.92 5.02
N ALA A 126 -4.48 8.56 5.90
CA ALA A 126 -4.71 7.52 6.89
C ALA A 126 -5.85 7.92 7.82
N SER A 127 -6.84 7.05 7.94
CA SER A 127 -7.96 7.26 8.85
C SER A 127 -7.50 7.21 10.31
N LYS A 128 -8.37 7.62 11.23
CA LYS A 128 -8.08 7.49 12.67
C LYS A 128 -7.90 6.02 13.08
N THR A 129 -8.62 5.12 12.43
CA THR A 129 -8.52 3.68 12.68
C THR A 129 -7.17 3.16 12.18
N ASP A 130 -6.76 3.54 10.96
CA ASP A 130 -5.48 3.12 10.39
C ASP A 130 -4.31 3.58 11.28
N LYS A 131 -4.34 4.85 11.70
CA LYS A 131 -3.34 5.40 12.63
C LYS A 131 -3.25 4.61 13.93
N LYS A 132 -4.40 4.31 14.53
CA LYS A 132 -4.45 3.55 15.77
C LYS A 132 -3.91 2.14 15.58
N SER A 133 -4.36 1.42 14.56
CA SER A 133 -3.89 0.05 14.28
C SER A 133 -2.39 0.01 13.98
N ALA A 134 -1.88 0.93 13.17
CA ALA A 134 -0.45 0.98 12.85
C ALA A 134 0.43 1.23 14.08
N LEU A 135 -0.05 2.05 15.04
CA LEU A 135 0.67 2.31 16.29
C LEU A 135 0.61 1.10 17.24
N GLU A 136 -0.56 0.45 17.35
CA GLU A 136 -0.71 -0.78 18.15
C GLU A 136 0.21 -1.89 17.60
N ASP A 137 0.26 -2.08 16.28
CA ASP A 137 1.15 -3.04 15.63
C ASP A 137 2.63 -2.69 15.87
N ALA A 138 3.00 -1.41 15.81
CA ALA A 138 4.37 -0.97 16.07
C ALA A 138 4.79 -1.20 17.53
N GLU A 139 3.89 -0.98 18.47
CA GLU A 139 4.13 -1.24 19.90
C GLU A 139 4.28 -2.75 20.16
N GLU A 140 3.41 -3.59 19.61
CA GLU A 140 3.44 -5.03 19.77
C GLU A 140 4.69 -5.67 19.13
N LEU A 141 5.07 -5.20 17.95
CA LEU A 141 6.19 -5.75 17.18
C LEU A 141 7.54 -5.11 17.51
N GLY A 142 7.54 -4.09 18.37
CA GLY A 142 8.74 -3.50 18.94
C GLY A 142 9.59 -2.71 17.94
N GLY A 143 8.98 -1.93 17.06
CA GLY A 143 9.76 -1.13 16.11
C GLY A 143 8.94 -0.23 15.20
N GLU A 144 9.65 0.58 14.43
CA GLU A 144 9.03 1.40 13.39
C GLU A 144 8.50 0.51 12.26
N LEU A 145 7.28 0.77 11.84
CA LEU A 145 6.61 0.06 10.75
C LEU A 145 6.25 1.02 9.62
N VAL A 146 6.19 0.46 8.41
CA VAL A 146 5.71 1.15 7.22
C VAL A 146 4.28 0.72 6.93
N GLU A 147 3.41 1.69 6.70
CA GLU A 147 2.05 1.47 6.21
C GLU A 147 1.93 2.05 4.81
N ILE A 148 1.68 1.21 3.80
CA ILE A 148 1.42 1.67 2.43
C ILE A 148 -0.08 1.70 2.18
N ILE A 149 -0.60 2.88 1.84
CA ILE A 149 -2.01 3.06 1.48
C ILE A 149 -2.12 3.28 -0.03
N ILE A 150 -2.97 2.49 -0.69
CA ILE A 150 -3.34 2.68 -2.09
C ILE A 150 -4.82 3.00 -2.20
N SER A 151 -5.15 4.21 -2.58
CA SER A 151 -6.54 4.60 -2.90
C SER A 151 -6.82 4.42 -4.36
N MET A 152 -7.99 3.92 -4.71
CA MET A 152 -8.36 3.77 -6.12
C MET A 152 -9.83 3.99 -6.42
N THR A 153 -10.08 4.27 -7.71
CA THR A 153 -11.43 4.36 -8.27
C THR A 153 -11.50 3.75 -9.65
N HIS A 154 -12.66 3.18 -10.00
CA HIS A 154 -12.91 2.65 -11.33
C HIS A 154 -13.49 3.73 -12.24
N LEU A 155 -12.94 3.85 -13.45
CA LEU A 155 -13.37 4.78 -14.49
C LEU A 155 -14.32 4.08 -15.47
N LYS A 156 -15.25 4.83 -16.07
CA LYS A 156 -16.17 4.29 -17.07
C LYS A 156 -15.49 3.88 -18.38
N SER A 157 -14.37 4.50 -18.69
CA SER A 157 -13.58 4.25 -19.89
C SER A 157 -12.08 4.20 -19.50
N ARG A 158 -11.31 3.49 -20.31
CA ARG A 158 -9.86 3.50 -20.20
C ARG A 158 -9.36 4.93 -20.33
N SER A 159 -8.57 5.39 -19.39
CA SER A 159 -7.92 6.69 -19.52
C SER A 159 -6.88 6.60 -20.62
N THR A 160 -6.97 7.49 -21.59
CA THR A 160 -5.80 7.82 -22.40
C THR A 160 -4.81 8.47 -21.45
N ARG A 161 -3.59 7.96 -21.41
CA ARG A 161 -2.54 8.35 -20.46
C ARG A 161 -2.49 9.86 -20.25
N SER A 162 -2.80 10.30 -19.05
CA SER A 162 -2.25 11.53 -18.52
C SER A 162 -0.89 11.20 -17.91
N GLU A 163 0.02 12.15 -17.93
CA GLU A 163 1.27 12.02 -17.19
C GLU A 163 0.97 11.73 -15.73
N PRO A 164 1.79 10.89 -15.08
CA PRO A 164 1.65 10.65 -13.64
C PRO A 164 1.74 11.98 -12.88
N ASP A 165 0.82 12.21 -11.98
CA ASP A 165 0.91 13.34 -11.05
C ASP A 165 1.73 12.87 -9.83
N VAL A 166 3.02 13.18 -9.86
CA VAL A 166 3.94 12.90 -8.76
C VAL A 166 4.08 14.16 -7.91
N ARG A 167 3.41 14.19 -6.81
CA ARG A 167 3.56 15.24 -5.79
C ARG A 167 4.16 14.58 -4.56
N TRP A 168 5.47 14.53 -4.54
CA TRP A 168 6.16 13.99 -3.37
C TRP A 168 5.50 14.40 -2.06
N PRO A 169 5.21 13.45 -1.18
CA PRO A 169 5.51 12.01 -1.20
C PRO A 169 4.42 11.11 -1.79
N ILE A 170 3.46 11.64 -2.51
CA ILE A 170 2.30 10.93 -3.05
C ILE A 170 2.42 10.80 -4.56
N THR A 171 2.17 9.60 -5.08
CA THR A 171 2.13 9.34 -6.52
C THR A 171 0.71 8.98 -6.96
N GLN A 172 0.21 9.64 -8.00
CA GLN A 172 -1.07 9.37 -8.62
C GLN A 172 -0.90 8.97 -10.08
N ASN A 173 -1.57 7.89 -10.51
CA ASN A 173 -1.47 7.40 -11.88
C ASN A 173 -2.70 6.59 -12.30
N TYR A 174 -2.65 5.99 -13.49
CA TYR A 174 -3.70 5.19 -14.08
C TYR A 174 -3.20 3.80 -14.45
N CYS A 175 -4.05 2.80 -14.26
CA CYS A 175 -3.83 1.43 -14.73
C CYS A 175 -5.12 0.89 -15.37
N GLY A 176 -5.16 0.79 -16.70
CA GLY A 176 -6.37 0.39 -17.41
C GLY A 176 -7.55 1.34 -17.12
N ASN A 177 -8.61 0.80 -16.55
CA ASN A 177 -9.81 1.56 -16.16
C ASN A 177 -9.77 2.04 -14.70
N TYR A 178 -8.62 1.94 -14.04
CA TYR A 178 -8.47 2.38 -12.66
C TYR A 178 -7.59 3.63 -12.60
N LYS A 179 -7.99 4.56 -11.74
CA LYS A 179 -7.15 5.66 -11.29
C LYS A 179 -6.80 5.37 -9.83
N TYR A 180 -5.53 5.53 -9.47
CA TYR A 180 -5.05 5.29 -8.12
C TYR A 180 -4.15 6.41 -7.62
N ALA A 181 -4.00 6.48 -6.31
CA ALA A 181 -2.97 7.24 -5.63
C ALA A 181 -2.33 6.32 -4.59
N ILE A 182 -1.03 6.46 -4.35
CA ILE A 182 -0.27 5.67 -3.39
C ILE A 182 0.60 6.58 -2.53
N ALA A 183 0.66 6.28 -1.23
CA ALA A 183 1.56 6.90 -0.27
C ALA A 183 2.05 5.87 0.73
N ALA A 184 3.16 6.18 1.37
CA ALA A 184 3.69 5.42 2.49
C ALA A 184 3.70 6.30 3.75
N TYR A 185 3.45 5.67 4.88
CA TYR A 185 3.50 6.24 6.21
C TYR A 185 4.49 5.43 7.05
N CYS A 186 5.11 6.07 8.02
CA CYS A 186 5.97 5.42 8.98
C CYS A 186 5.49 5.72 10.40
N THR A 187 5.49 4.71 11.27
CA THR A 187 5.22 4.93 12.68
C THR A 187 6.44 5.56 13.34
N ASN A 188 6.24 6.71 13.96
CA ASN A 188 7.27 7.36 14.77
C ASN A 188 7.06 6.97 16.25
N THR A 189 7.87 6.01 16.71
CA THR A 189 7.71 5.44 18.07
C THR A 189 7.94 6.44 19.22
N PRO A 190 8.83 7.46 19.14
CA PRO A 190 8.94 8.44 20.21
C PRO A 190 7.68 9.28 20.41
N ASP A 191 7.03 9.67 19.32
CA ASP A 191 5.90 10.58 19.33
C ASP A 191 4.55 9.88 19.23
N GLN A 192 4.56 8.55 19.04
CA GLN A 192 3.35 7.74 18.83
C GLN A 192 2.45 8.29 17.72
N GLU A 193 3.06 8.71 16.62
CA GLU A 193 2.36 9.24 15.46
C GLU A 193 2.65 8.40 14.21
N LEU A 194 1.67 8.36 13.31
CA LEU A 194 1.82 7.84 11.96
C LEU A 194 2.06 9.01 11.02
N GLU A 195 3.28 9.13 10.53
CA GLU A 195 3.72 10.23 9.69
C GLU A 195 3.82 9.82 8.23
N LEU A 196 3.45 10.72 7.33
CA LEU A 196 3.67 10.55 5.90
C LEU A 196 5.18 10.60 5.62
N VAL A 197 5.73 9.60 4.93
CA VAL A 197 7.15 9.59 4.57
C VAL A 197 7.47 10.70 3.56
N ASP A 198 8.62 11.33 3.68
CA ASP A 198 9.02 12.43 2.80
C ASP A 198 9.19 12.01 1.33
N ASN A 199 9.63 10.78 1.09
CA ASN A 199 9.90 10.29 -0.25
C ASN A 199 9.46 8.83 -0.43
N LEU A 200 8.49 8.61 -1.31
CA LEU A 200 8.13 7.29 -1.80
C LEU A 200 8.70 7.09 -3.22
N ILE A 201 9.78 6.31 -3.32
CA ILE A 201 10.42 6.02 -4.60
C ILE A 201 9.85 4.71 -5.17
N CYS A 202 8.95 4.82 -6.12
CA CYS A 202 8.38 3.68 -6.84
C CYS A 202 8.30 4.01 -8.34
N PRO A 203 9.34 3.67 -9.12
CA PRO A 203 9.39 4.01 -10.55
C PRO A 203 8.18 3.52 -11.34
N LEU A 204 7.69 2.30 -11.06
CA LEU A 204 6.51 1.76 -11.75
C LEU A 204 5.23 2.51 -11.39
N ALA A 205 5.05 2.92 -10.13
CA ALA A 205 3.91 3.73 -9.72
C ALA A 205 3.94 5.10 -10.41
N ALA A 206 5.12 5.69 -10.53
CA ALA A 206 5.36 6.93 -11.25
C ALA A 206 5.30 6.77 -12.78
N GLY A 207 5.15 5.56 -13.30
CA GLY A 207 5.05 5.30 -14.74
C GLY A 207 6.40 5.27 -15.48
N VAL A 208 7.53 5.37 -14.80
CA VAL A 208 8.86 5.42 -15.43
C VAL A 208 9.19 4.14 -16.24
N GLY A 209 8.72 2.97 -15.80
CA GLY A 209 8.88 1.72 -16.54
C GLY A 209 8.04 1.58 -17.82
N ASN A 210 7.17 2.53 -18.10
CA ASN A 210 6.30 2.48 -19.29
C ASN A 210 6.90 3.16 -20.53
N TYR A 211 8.03 3.84 -20.40
CA TYR A 211 8.64 4.61 -21.50
C TYR A 211 9.78 3.89 -22.20
N ASP A 212 10.42 2.91 -21.55
CA ASP A 212 11.62 2.25 -22.08
C ASP A 212 11.35 0.94 -22.84
N LEU A 213 10.10 0.47 -22.91
CA LEU A 213 9.74 -0.68 -23.74
C LEU A 213 9.34 -0.22 -25.16
N LYS A 214 10.16 0.55 -25.82
CA LYS A 214 10.30 0.46 -27.28
C LYS A 214 11.19 -0.73 -27.53
N LEU A 215 10.57 -1.92 -27.68
CA LEU A 215 11.21 -3.02 -28.36
C LEU A 215 11.56 -2.53 -29.75
N CYS A 216 12.84 -2.35 -29.99
CA CYS A 216 13.39 -2.21 -31.33
C CYS A 216 13.20 -3.51 -32.11
#